data_2d11c522611563e7a4e458439536a981
#
_entry.id   2d11c522611563e7a4e458439536a981
#
_cell.length_a   1.000
_cell.length_b   1.000
_cell.length_c   1.000
_cell.angle_alpha   90.00
_cell.angle_beta   90.00
_cell.angle_gamma   90.00
#
_symmetry.space_group_name_H-M   'P 1'
#
loop_
_entity.id
_entity.type
_entity.pdbx_description
1 polymer ?
#
loop_
_entity_poly.entity_id
_entity_poly.type
_entity_poly.pdbx_seq_one_letter_code
_entity_poly.pdbx_strand_id
1 'polypeptide(L)'
;MKFKTLALVLLASASFAACNTMPAHPTMVTNDVVTGNNGMTLYVFDKDVAGSGKSTCNGACAENWPPLVASDFAMASEGGSADLTLITRDNGKQQWALKGKPLYYWANDKKPGDKTGDGVKGVWHVAKP
;
A
#
# COMPACT_ATOMS: atom_id res chain seq x y z
N MET A 1 -49.45 -53.29 5.37
CA MET A 1 -48.78 -52.46 4.37
C MET A 1 -48.42 -51.17 5.00
N LYS A 2 -47.16 -51.01 5.22
CA LYS A 2 -46.65 -49.75 5.85
C LYS A 2 -45.67 -49.13 4.94
N PHE A 3 -46.04 -48.01 4.39
CA PHE A 3 -45.15 -47.22 3.60
C PHE A 3 -44.29 -46.36 4.54
N LYS A 4 -43.05 -46.66 4.59
CA LYS A 4 -42.10 -45.81 5.27
C LYS A 4 -41.66 -44.75 4.30
N THR A 5 -42.19 -43.58 4.50
CA THR A 5 -41.68 -42.40 3.84
C THR A 5 -40.29 -42.08 4.39
N LEU A 6 -39.32 -42.33 3.58
CA LEU A 6 -37.97 -41.94 3.87
C LEU A 6 -37.85 -40.43 3.59
N ALA A 7 -37.83 -39.66 4.63
CA ALA A 7 -37.53 -38.22 4.49
C ALA A 7 -36.04 -38.09 4.19
N LEU A 8 -35.75 -37.77 2.97
CA LEU A 8 -34.40 -37.41 2.57
C LEU A 8 -34.14 -35.99 3.05
N VAL A 9 -33.43 -35.88 4.14
CA VAL A 9 -32.94 -34.58 4.60
C VAL A 9 -31.73 -34.23 3.73
N LEU A 10 -31.95 -33.38 2.74
CA LEU A 10 -30.87 -32.74 2.03
C LEU A 10 -30.26 -31.69 2.95
N LEU A 11 -29.18 -32.04 3.58
CA LEU A 11 -28.30 -31.06 4.18
C LEU A 11 -27.60 -30.34 3.04
N ALA A 12 -28.12 -29.19 2.68
CA ALA A 12 -27.37 -28.25 1.89
C ALA A 12 -26.27 -27.68 2.77
N SER A 13 -25.07 -28.27 2.66
CA SER A 13 -23.90 -27.62 3.23
C SER A 13 -23.58 -26.42 2.37
N ALA A 14 -24.03 -25.27 2.85
CA ALA A 14 -23.56 -24.01 2.31
C ALA A 14 -22.09 -23.86 2.71
N SER A 15 -21.20 -24.21 1.80
CA SER A 15 -19.81 -23.86 1.97
C SER A 15 -19.69 -22.34 1.75
N PHE A 16 -19.64 -21.61 2.84
CA PHE A 16 -19.20 -20.25 2.80
C PHE A 16 -17.71 -20.27 2.48
N ALA A 17 -17.37 -19.96 1.25
CA ALA A 17 -16.03 -19.47 0.97
C ALA A 17 -15.89 -18.19 1.76
N ALA A 18 -15.28 -18.26 2.92
CA ALA A 18 -14.85 -17.07 3.62
C ALA A 18 -13.81 -16.40 2.72
N CYS A 19 -14.24 -15.37 1.97
CA CYS A 19 -13.31 -14.42 1.44
C CYS A 19 -12.67 -13.73 2.64
N ASN A 20 -11.56 -14.26 3.12
CA ASN A 20 -10.66 -13.53 3.95
C ASN A 20 -10.08 -12.42 3.08
N THR A 21 -10.83 -11.33 2.97
CA THR A 21 -10.24 -10.08 2.58
C THR A 21 -9.36 -9.66 3.74
N MET A 22 -8.11 -10.11 3.70
CA MET A 22 -7.09 -9.48 4.51
C MET A 22 -7.09 -7.99 4.17
N PRO A 23 -7.12 -7.11 5.17
CA PRO A 23 -6.91 -5.69 4.88
C PRO A 23 -5.63 -5.60 4.07
N ALA A 24 -5.71 -5.03 2.88
CA ALA A 24 -4.55 -4.87 2.02
C ALA A 24 -3.56 -3.97 2.73
N HIS A 25 -2.40 -4.50 3.07
CA HIS A 25 -1.32 -3.67 3.55
C HIS A 25 -0.94 -2.68 2.44
N PRO A 26 -0.73 -1.41 2.78
CA PRO A 26 -0.36 -0.42 1.78
C PRO A 26 1.00 -0.70 1.15
N THR A 27 1.84 -1.45 1.84
CA THR A 27 3.19 -1.76 1.39
C THR A 27 3.50 -3.24 1.52
N MET A 28 4.41 -3.70 0.69
CA MET A 28 5.01 -5.03 0.73
C MET A 28 6.54 -4.88 0.67
N VAL A 29 7.26 -5.94 0.96
CA VAL A 29 8.72 -5.99 0.79
C VAL A 29 9.04 -7.09 -0.21
N THR A 30 9.73 -6.74 -1.27
CA THR A 30 10.16 -7.67 -2.31
C THR A 30 11.63 -7.42 -2.62
N ASN A 31 12.48 -8.44 -2.41
CA ASN A 31 13.92 -8.33 -2.65
C ASN A 31 14.57 -7.12 -1.95
N ASP A 32 14.25 -6.92 -0.67
CA ASP A 32 14.74 -5.80 0.14
C ASP A 32 14.28 -4.40 -0.32
N VAL A 33 13.26 -4.35 -1.15
CA VAL A 33 12.67 -3.10 -1.64
C VAL A 33 11.24 -2.99 -1.13
N VAL A 34 10.87 -1.84 -0.62
CA VAL A 34 9.49 -1.55 -0.26
C VAL A 34 8.71 -1.24 -1.52
N THR A 35 7.62 -1.94 -1.70
CA THR A 35 6.70 -1.77 -2.84
C THR A 35 5.30 -1.45 -2.34
N GLY A 36 4.48 -0.85 -3.22
CA GLY A 36 3.05 -0.81 -3.00
C GLY A 36 2.43 -2.22 -3.11
N ASN A 37 1.17 -2.37 -2.75
CA ASN A 37 0.48 -3.66 -2.90
C ASN A 37 0.28 -4.07 -4.37
N ASN A 38 0.48 -3.16 -5.30
CA ASN A 38 0.51 -3.42 -6.74
C ASN A 38 1.87 -3.95 -7.24
N GLY A 39 2.85 -4.10 -6.34
CA GLY A 39 4.20 -4.55 -6.69
C GLY A 39 5.13 -3.45 -7.21
N MET A 40 4.63 -2.23 -7.40
CA MET A 40 5.44 -1.12 -7.89
C MET A 40 6.38 -0.60 -6.82
N THR A 41 7.60 -0.29 -7.20
CA THR A 41 8.65 0.21 -6.31
C THR A 41 8.25 1.54 -5.67
N LEU A 42 8.48 1.67 -4.38
CA LEU A 42 8.31 2.91 -3.64
C LEU A 42 9.66 3.60 -3.40
N TYR A 43 9.61 4.91 -3.35
CA TYR A 43 10.77 5.78 -3.21
C TYR A 43 10.62 6.75 -2.05
N VAL A 44 11.74 7.22 -1.55
CA VAL A 44 11.82 8.30 -0.57
C VAL A 44 12.57 9.49 -1.16
N PHE A 45 12.24 10.67 -0.66
CA PHE A 45 12.78 11.94 -1.14
C PHE A 45 13.67 12.58 -0.07
N ASP A 46 14.92 12.86 -0.41
CA ASP A 46 15.91 13.39 0.55
C ASP A 46 15.52 14.77 1.13
N LYS A 47 14.73 15.53 0.38
CA LYS A 47 14.27 16.85 0.85
C LYS A 47 13.12 16.76 1.86
N ASP A 48 12.50 15.60 2.00
CA ASP A 48 11.52 15.37 3.05
C ASP A 48 12.25 15.13 4.38
N VAL A 49 11.79 15.80 5.42
CA VAL A 49 12.35 15.61 6.76
C VAL A 49 11.60 14.48 7.45
N ALA A 50 12.31 13.42 7.81
CA ALA A 50 11.71 12.27 8.51
C ALA A 50 11.06 12.73 9.81
N GLY A 51 9.80 12.30 10.01
CA GLY A 51 9.03 12.65 11.21
C GLY A 51 8.42 14.04 11.22
N SER A 52 8.60 14.84 10.14
CA SER A 52 8.00 16.18 10.07
C SER A 52 6.48 16.16 9.86
N GLY A 53 5.93 15.03 9.43
CA GLY A 53 4.51 14.91 9.09
C GLY A 53 4.11 15.63 7.80
N LYS A 54 5.08 16.01 6.97
CA LYS A 54 4.85 16.78 5.75
C LYS A 54 5.63 16.22 4.57
N SER A 55 5.06 16.42 3.38
CA SER A 55 5.73 16.16 2.11
C SER A 55 6.13 17.49 1.48
N THR A 56 7.33 17.56 0.91
CA THR A 56 7.81 18.72 0.16
C THR A 56 7.63 18.55 -1.36
N CYS A 57 7.18 17.40 -1.79
CA CYS A 57 6.93 17.10 -3.20
C CYS A 57 5.47 17.37 -3.56
N ASN A 58 5.21 18.55 -4.11
CA ASN A 58 3.88 19.02 -4.49
C ASN A 58 3.85 19.48 -5.95
N GLY A 59 2.66 19.69 -6.51
CA GLY A 59 2.50 20.17 -7.88
C GLY A 59 3.17 19.26 -8.91
N ALA A 60 4.02 19.81 -9.76
CA ALA A 60 4.72 19.06 -10.82
C ALA A 60 5.59 17.94 -10.26
N CYS A 61 6.17 18.11 -9.09
CA CYS A 61 6.90 17.05 -8.41
C CYS A 61 6.01 15.85 -8.14
N ALA A 62 4.81 16.06 -7.63
CA ALA A 62 3.86 14.98 -7.33
C ALA A 62 3.28 14.34 -8.59
N GLU A 63 3.30 14.99 -9.73
CA GLU A 63 2.93 14.38 -11.01
C GLU A 63 3.97 13.35 -11.45
N ASN A 64 5.24 13.66 -11.28
CA ASN A 64 6.33 12.74 -11.59
C ASN A 64 6.55 11.68 -10.50
N TRP A 65 6.27 12.04 -9.26
CA TRP A 65 6.42 11.19 -8.09
C TRP A 65 5.10 11.09 -7.33
N PRO A 66 4.14 10.29 -7.84
CA PRO A 66 2.83 10.16 -7.20
C PRO A 66 2.97 9.63 -5.77
N PRO A 67 2.35 10.29 -4.79
CA PRO A 67 2.39 9.80 -3.42
C PRO A 67 1.59 8.51 -3.24
N LEU A 68 2.03 7.67 -2.31
CA LEU A 68 1.23 6.54 -1.86
C LEU A 68 0.14 7.06 -0.93
N VAL A 69 -1.05 7.25 -1.48
CA VAL A 69 -2.17 7.84 -0.73
C VAL A 69 -2.97 6.80 0.04
N ALA A 70 -3.53 7.21 1.17
CA ALA A 70 -4.25 6.32 2.08
C ALA A 70 -5.68 6.01 1.64
N SER A 71 -6.24 6.76 0.69
CA SER A 71 -7.65 6.62 0.27
C SER A 71 -7.99 5.26 -0.30
N ASP A 72 -7.00 4.52 -0.80
CA ASP A 72 -7.19 3.22 -1.45
C ASP A 72 -7.02 2.04 -0.49
N PHE A 73 -6.72 2.30 0.78
CA PHE A 73 -6.40 1.27 1.76
C PHE A 73 -7.18 1.48 3.06
N ALA A 74 -7.52 0.37 3.71
CA ALA A 74 -8.14 0.42 5.02
C ALA A 74 -7.26 1.21 6.00
N MET A 75 -7.93 1.88 6.92
CA MET A 75 -7.32 2.78 7.89
C MET A 75 -6.15 2.13 8.63
N ALA A 76 -5.15 2.92 8.94
CA ALA A 76 -3.90 2.53 9.59
C ALA A 76 -4.05 1.72 10.89
N SER A 77 -5.24 1.68 11.47
CA SER A 77 -5.51 0.93 12.70
C SER A 77 -5.56 -0.59 12.52
N GLU A 78 -5.58 -1.08 11.28
CA GLU A 78 -5.90 -2.49 11.03
C GLU A 78 -4.79 -3.28 10.34
N GLY A 79 -3.53 -2.96 10.52
CA GLY A 79 -2.46 -3.78 9.99
C GLY A 79 -1.24 -3.05 9.49
N GLY A 80 -1.09 -1.80 9.86
CA GLY A 80 0.16 -1.10 9.67
C GLY A 80 1.21 -1.67 10.61
N SER A 81 2.42 -1.93 10.12
CA SER A 81 3.54 -2.07 11.03
C SER A 81 3.68 -0.78 11.84
N ALA A 82 4.27 -0.85 13.03
CA ALA A 82 4.52 0.33 13.86
C ALA A 82 5.32 1.43 13.14
N ASP A 83 5.98 1.07 12.03
CA ASP A 83 6.80 1.98 11.24
C ASP A 83 6.02 2.74 10.15
N LEU A 84 4.80 2.30 9.84
CA LEU A 84 3.94 2.98 8.87
C LEU A 84 3.04 3.99 9.58
N THR A 85 3.09 5.21 9.13
CA THR A 85 2.27 6.32 9.65
C THR A 85 1.62 7.07 8.50
N LEU A 86 0.63 7.88 8.82
CA LEU A 86 -0.02 8.78 7.86
C LEU A 86 0.46 10.21 8.09
N ILE A 87 0.75 10.89 7.00
CA ILE A 87 0.98 12.33 6.99
C ILE A 87 -0.12 13.01 6.19
N THR A 88 -0.35 14.29 6.45
CA THR A 88 -1.30 15.10 5.70
C THR A 88 -0.53 16.02 4.74
N ARG A 89 -0.84 15.88 3.45
CA ARG A 89 -0.25 16.71 2.40
C ARG A 89 -0.90 18.10 2.38
N ASP A 90 -0.27 19.04 1.71
CA ASP A 90 -0.78 20.41 1.57
C ASP A 90 -2.17 20.47 0.91
N ASN A 91 -2.51 19.48 0.08
CA ASN A 91 -3.84 19.38 -0.53
C ASN A 91 -4.89 18.69 0.36
N GLY A 92 -4.55 18.38 1.60
CA GLY A 92 -5.44 17.71 2.56
C GLY A 92 -5.51 16.19 2.43
N LYS A 93 -4.90 15.59 1.40
CA LYS A 93 -4.85 14.13 1.25
C LYS A 93 -3.83 13.52 2.19
N GLN A 94 -4.11 12.31 2.64
CA GLN A 94 -3.19 11.56 3.49
C GLN A 94 -2.28 10.65 2.66
N GLN A 95 -1.02 10.63 3.05
CA GLN A 95 0.04 9.84 2.41
C GLN A 95 0.69 8.93 3.43
N TRP A 96 1.02 7.71 3.02
CA TRP A 96 1.78 6.80 3.85
C TRP A 96 3.24 7.22 3.94
N ALA A 97 3.79 7.07 5.14
CA ALA A 97 5.21 7.28 5.44
C ALA A 97 5.76 6.05 6.15
N LEU A 98 6.98 5.68 5.81
CA LEU A 98 7.72 4.60 6.46
C LEU A 98 8.84 5.19 7.29
N LYS A 99 8.84 4.90 8.60
CA LYS A 99 9.83 5.47 9.54
C LYS A 99 9.91 7.00 9.45
N GLY A 100 8.75 7.61 9.26
CA GLY A 100 8.63 9.06 9.11
C GLY A 100 8.96 9.62 7.74
N LYS A 101 9.35 8.79 6.78
CA LYS A 101 9.67 9.22 5.41
C LYS A 101 8.48 8.99 4.49
N PRO A 102 7.90 10.03 3.89
CA PRO A 102 6.82 9.88 2.91
C PRO A 102 7.22 8.98 1.74
N LEU A 103 6.27 8.16 1.29
CA LEU A 103 6.50 7.18 0.23
C LEU A 103 5.87 7.65 -1.08
N TYR A 104 6.59 7.44 -2.19
CA TYR A 104 6.19 7.86 -3.52
C TYR A 104 6.38 6.75 -4.54
N TYR A 105 5.57 6.78 -5.61
CA TYR A 105 5.85 6.06 -6.85
C TYR A 105 6.70 6.92 -7.79
N TRP A 106 7.27 6.29 -8.81
CA TRP A 106 7.91 6.98 -9.93
C TRP A 106 7.11 6.77 -11.21
N ALA A 107 6.68 7.87 -11.84
CA ALA A 107 5.83 7.81 -13.01
C ALA A 107 6.46 7.07 -14.21
N ASN A 108 7.77 7.02 -14.29
CA ASN A 108 8.49 6.33 -15.36
C ASN A 108 8.70 4.83 -15.11
N ASP A 109 8.39 4.31 -13.92
CA ASP A 109 8.33 2.88 -13.71
C ASP A 109 7.08 2.32 -14.38
N LYS A 110 7.23 1.30 -15.22
CA LYS A 110 6.13 0.78 -16.04
C LYS A 110 5.60 -0.57 -15.57
N LYS A 111 6.38 -1.31 -14.79
CA LYS A 111 6.02 -2.64 -14.32
C LYS A 111 6.63 -2.93 -12.95
N PRO A 112 6.05 -3.88 -12.20
CA PRO A 112 6.67 -4.34 -10.97
C PRO A 112 8.12 -4.77 -11.17
N GLY A 113 8.98 -4.36 -10.25
CA GLY A 113 10.42 -4.62 -10.34
C GLY A 113 11.23 -3.50 -10.99
N ASP A 114 10.60 -2.56 -11.68
CA ASP A 114 11.30 -1.38 -12.18
C ASP A 114 11.80 -0.51 -11.02
N LYS A 115 13.03 -0.03 -11.14
CA LYS A 115 13.68 0.86 -10.18
C LYS A 115 14.36 2.01 -10.89
N THR A 116 13.72 2.56 -11.92
CA THR A 116 14.33 3.60 -12.78
C THR A 116 14.40 4.95 -12.08
N GLY A 117 13.73 5.10 -10.95
CA GLY A 117 13.76 6.33 -10.15
C GLY A 117 14.90 6.40 -9.14
N ASP A 118 15.61 5.30 -8.90
CA ASP A 118 16.67 5.27 -7.91
C ASP A 118 17.86 6.15 -8.35
N GLY A 119 18.20 7.11 -7.49
CA GLY A 119 19.28 8.04 -7.75
C GLY A 119 18.93 9.24 -8.63
N VAL A 120 17.66 9.41 -9.03
CA VAL A 120 17.26 10.54 -9.86
C VAL A 120 17.60 11.85 -9.15
N LYS A 121 18.32 12.73 -9.84
CA LYS A 121 18.82 14.02 -9.33
C LYS A 121 19.60 13.91 -8.01
N GLY A 122 20.04 12.70 -7.64
CA GLY A 122 20.74 12.46 -6.38
C GLY A 122 19.90 12.61 -5.12
N VAL A 123 18.60 12.84 -5.23
CA VAL A 123 17.69 13.09 -4.09
C VAL A 123 16.56 12.08 -3.96
N TRP A 124 16.41 11.19 -4.91
CA TRP A 124 15.42 10.12 -4.87
C TRP A 124 16.09 8.77 -4.70
N HIS A 125 15.56 7.96 -3.80
CA HIS A 125 16.11 6.64 -3.49
C HIS A 125 15.00 5.62 -3.31
N VAL A 126 15.28 4.38 -3.68
CA VAL A 126 14.39 3.25 -3.41
C VAL A 126 14.16 3.17 -1.90
N ALA A 127 12.91 3.01 -1.49
CA ALA A 127 12.56 2.82 -0.08
C ALA A 127 13.03 1.44 0.38
N LYS A 128 13.69 1.38 1.53
CA LYS A 128 14.17 0.15 2.17
C LYS A 128 13.36 -0.13 3.42
N PRO A 129 13.15 -1.42 3.75
CA PRO A 129 12.46 -1.79 4.98
C PRO A 129 13.18 -1.37 6.26
#